data_7295e553cdd13ce17568bab1a73e7423
#
_entry.id   7295e553cdd13ce17568bab1a73e7423
#
_cell.length_a   1.000
_cell.length_b   1.000
_cell.length_c   1.000
_cell.angle_alpha   90.00
_cell.angle_beta   90.00
_cell.angle_gamma   90.00
#
_symmetry.space_group_name_H-M   'P 1'
#
loop_
_entity.id
_entity.type
_entity.pdbx_description
1 polymer ?
#
loop_
_entity_poly.entity_id
_entity_poly.type
_entity_poly.pdbx_seq_one_letter_code
_entity_poly.pdbx_strand_id
1 'polypeptide(L)'
;RSATEDMHTALPGEIKSYDPDKGVATVLPKAKFTKPDGSTMDFPEISGVPVMFPQSKNVTIAWPIKKGDGCLLVFSEQALDYWMYGKETDTKLKFDLTNAIAIPNLTSGGNSTMKLACDEDAVAIAAGDTTVKITPSTVQAEVGGTVLMVSPDGVTIEGKLTVKGGIVARDDVKASNGSISLANHTHKGDSGGMTGKPQ
;
A
#
# COMPACT_ATOMS: atom_id res chain seq x y z
N ARG A 1 19.85 -9.44 38.77
CA ARG A 1 19.13 -9.21 37.49
C ARG A 1 19.68 -10.21 36.48
N SER A 2 18.79 -10.92 35.79
CA SER A 2 19.19 -11.77 34.66
C SER A 2 19.67 -10.88 33.53
N ALA A 3 20.73 -11.29 32.80
CA ALA A 3 21.24 -10.55 31.65
C ALA A 3 20.20 -10.35 30.52
N THR A 4 19.06 -11.04 30.59
CA THR A 4 17.96 -10.96 29.63
C THR A 4 16.87 -9.96 30.02
N GLU A 5 16.85 -9.43 31.25
CA GLU A 5 15.80 -8.51 31.73
C GLU A 5 15.87 -7.13 31.06
N ASP A 6 17.04 -6.71 30.61
CA ASP A 6 17.29 -5.42 29.96
C ASP A 6 17.41 -5.57 28.42
N MET A 7 17.13 -6.77 27.88
CA MET A 7 17.25 -7.04 26.44
C MET A 7 15.87 -6.92 25.76
N HIS A 8 15.70 -5.90 24.95
CA HIS A 8 14.49 -5.71 24.14
C HIS A 8 14.68 -6.34 22.75
N THR A 9 13.71 -7.15 22.31
CA THR A 9 13.77 -7.77 20.96
C THR A 9 12.74 -7.19 20.02
N ALA A 10 11.45 -7.21 20.42
CA ALA A 10 10.37 -6.60 19.66
C ALA A 10 9.19 -6.27 20.59
N LEU A 11 8.49 -5.18 20.31
CA LEU A 11 7.29 -4.75 21.03
C LEU A 11 6.27 -4.16 20.04
N PRO A 12 4.97 -4.37 20.26
CA PRO A 12 3.95 -3.56 19.55
C PRO A 12 4.08 -2.10 19.95
N GLY A 13 3.86 -1.20 19.02
CA GLY A 13 3.94 0.25 19.23
C GLY A 13 2.77 0.99 18.59
N GLU A 14 2.57 2.22 19.02
CA GLU A 14 1.61 3.17 18.46
C GLU A 14 2.37 4.43 18.01
N ILE A 15 2.18 4.83 16.76
CA ILE A 15 2.76 6.05 16.21
C ILE A 15 2.13 7.28 16.88
N LYS A 16 2.95 8.15 17.45
CA LYS A 16 2.53 9.44 18.02
C LYS A 16 2.73 10.59 17.05
N SER A 17 3.80 10.52 16.25
CA SER A 17 4.07 11.45 15.15
C SER A 17 4.97 10.79 14.11
N TYR A 18 4.95 11.28 12.87
CA TYR A 18 5.80 10.84 11.78
C TYR A 18 6.31 12.05 11.00
N ASP A 19 7.60 12.08 10.73
CA ASP A 19 8.28 13.07 9.89
C ASP A 19 8.65 12.39 8.55
N PRO A 20 7.89 12.62 7.46
CA PRO A 20 8.15 11.98 6.18
C PRO A 20 9.44 12.46 5.50
N ASP A 21 9.90 13.67 5.80
CA ASP A 21 11.13 14.22 5.22
C ASP A 21 12.37 13.50 5.76
N LYS A 22 12.30 13.05 7.01
CA LYS A 22 13.37 12.29 7.66
C LYS A 22 13.15 10.79 7.69
N GLY A 23 11.91 10.32 7.42
CA GLY A 23 11.54 8.92 7.53
C GLY A 23 11.56 8.39 8.96
N VAL A 24 11.31 9.23 9.97
CA VAL A 24 11.36 8.86 11.39
C VAL A 24 10.04 9.16 12.12
N ALA A 25 9.77 8.37 13.13
CA ALA A 25 8.57 8.51 13.97
C ALA A 25 8.93 8.70 15.45
N THR A 26 7.96 9.24 16.21
CA THR A 26 7.88 9.07 17.66
C THR A 26 6.87 7.96 17.93
N VAL A 27 7.27 6.95 18.69
CA VAL A 27 6.47 5.75 18.95
C VAL A 27 6.33 5.50 20.44
N LEU A 28 5.11 5.19 20.87
CA LEU A 28 4.82 4.70 22.24
C LEU A 28 4.75 3.16 22.19
N PRO A 29 5.67 2.44 22.87
CA PRO A 29 5.53 1.00 23.02
C PRO A 29 4.24 0.64 23.75
N LYS A 30 3.47 -0.31 23.23
CA LYS A 30 2.17 -0.74 23.78
C LYS A 30 2.30 -1.99 24.66
N ALA A 31 3.31 -2.00 25.49
CA ALA A 31 3.53 -3.01 26.52
C ALA A 31 3.61 -2.35 27.88
N LYS A 32 3.52 -3.14 28.94
CA LYS A 32 3.70 -2.69 30.32
C LYS A 32 5.01 -3.23 30.86
N PHE A 33 5.76 -2.35 31.49
CA PHE A 33 6.91 -2.76 32.27
C PHE A 33 6.44 -3.14 33.71
N THR A 34 6.82 -4.30 34.18
CA THR A 34 6.50 -4.74 35.55
C THR A 34 7.68 -4.41 36.47
N LYS A 35 7.40 -3.62 37.47
CA LYS A 35 8.37 -3.28 38.51
C LYS A 35 8.59 -4.44 39.51
N PRO A 36 9.70 -4.41 40.29
CA PRO A 36 9.97 -5.43 41.30
C PRO A 36 8.88 -5.59 42.34
N ASP A 37 8.08 -4.54 42.62
CA ASP A 37 6.94 -4.55 43.54
C ASP A 37 5.66 -5.15 42.94
N GLY A 38 5.70 -5.60 41.68
CA GLY A 38 4.56 -6.16 40.96
C GLY A 38 3.67 -5.11 40.28
N SER A 39 3.89 -3.82 40.52
CA SER A 39 3.16 -2.76 39.82
C SER A 39 3.63 -2.63 38.36
N THR A 40 2.77 -2.12 37.49
CA THR A 40 3.09 -1.90 36.07
C THR A 40 3.16 -0.43 35.75
N MET A 41 3.98 -0.09 34.78
CA MET A 41 4.09 1.24 34.18
C MET A 41 4.21 1.16 32.67
N ASP A 42 3.83 2.25 32.00
CA ASP A 42 4.03 2.38 30.55
C ASP A 42 5.51 2.59 30.23
N PHE A 43 5.93 2.12 29.04
CA PHE A 43 7.22 2.52 28.48
C PHE A 43 7.19 4.00 28.09
N PRO A 44 8.34 4.68 28.10
CA PRO A 44 8.45 6.03 27.56
C PRO A 44 8.24 6.05 26.04
N GLU A 45 7.84 7.21 25.51
CA GLU A 45 7.87 7.45 24.07
C GLU A 45 9.31 7.45 23.55
N ILE A 46 9.52 6.81 22.40
CA ILE A 46 10.81 6.75 21.70
C ILE A 46 10.71 7.66 20.50
N SER A 47 11.58 8.66 20.43
CA SER A 47 11.65 9.61 19.31
C SER A 47 12.78 9.25 18.34
N GLY A 48 12.65 9.71 17.09
CA GLY A 48 13.67 9.50 16.06
C GLY A 48 13.77 8.05 15.57
N VAL A 49 12.70 7.27 15.74
CA VAL A 49 12.64 5.87 15.32
C VAL A 49 12.53 5.80 13.80
N PRO A 50 13.52 5.24 13.07
CA PRO A 50 13.41 5.06 11.63
C PRO A 50 12.25 4.12 11.27
N VAL A 51 11.49 4.49 10.23
CA VAL A 51 10.36 3.72 9.75
C VAL A 51 10.75 2.94 8.51
N MET A 52 10.53 1.62 8.55
CA MET A 52 10.89 0.73 7.45
C MET A 52 9.71 0.56 6.48
N PHE A 53 9.92 0.95 5.21
CA PHE A 53 9.06 0.60 4.10
C PHE A 53 9.75 -0.39 3.16
N PRO A 54 9.01 -1.22 2.42
CA PRO A 54 9.57 -1.98 1.31
C PRO A 54 10.12 -1.02 0.25
N GLN A 55 11.46 -0.93 0.17
CA GLN A 55 12.10 -0.01 -0.76
C GLN A 55 13.46 -0.51 -1.24
N SER A 56 13.83 -0.03 -2.42
CA SER A 56 15.15 -0.15 -3.01
C SER A 56 15.62 1.24 -3.49
N LYS A 57 16.77 1.31 -4.17
CA LYS A 57 17.31 2.60 -4.65
C LYS A 57 16.30 3.42 -5.49
N ASN A 58 15.47 2.75 -6.30
CA ASN A 58 14.60 3.41 -7.29
C ASN A 58 13.11 3.06 -7.12
N VAL A 59 12.74 2.20 -6.16
CA VAL A 59 11.37 1.73 -5.97
C VAL A 59 11.02 1.78 -4.50
N THR A 60 9.86 2.36 -4.19
CA THR A 60 9.33 2.39 -2.83
C THR A 60 7.84 2.07 -2.87
N ILE A 61 7.39 1.21 -1.96
CA ILE A 61 5.97 1.00 -1.67
C ILE A 61 5.71 1.69 -0.34
N ALA A 62 4.99 2.80 -0.36
CA ALA A 62 4.71 3.60 0.81
C ALA A 62 3.21 3.93 0.91
N TRP A 63 2.75 4.09 2.12
CA TRP A 63 1.40 4.53 2.47
C TRP A 63 1.48 5.61 3.56
N PRO A 64 0.43 6.45 3.71
CA PRO A 64 0.39 7.46 4.75
C PRO A 64 0.48 6.82 6.14
N ILE A 65 1.38 7.34 6.98
CA ILE A 65 1.45 7.01 8.40
C ILE A 65 0.81 8.15 9.19
N LYS A 66 -0.08 7.80 10.10
CA LYS A 66 -0.82 8.75 10.93
C LYS A 66 -0.64 8.46 12.41
N LYS A 67 -0.86 9.48 13.22
CA LYS A 67 -0.97 9.31 14.67
C LYS A 67 -2.05 8.29 15.00
N GLY A 68 -1.73 7.32 15.86
CA GLY A 68 -2.60 6.23 16.26
C GLY A 68 -2.38 4.94 15.46
N ASP A 69 -1.63 4.98 14.35
CA ASP A 69 -1.32 3.77 13.59
C ASP A 69 -0.43 2.83 14.42
N GLY A 70 -0.68 1.55 14.30
CA GLY A 70 0.11 0.52 14.95
C GLY A 70 1.38 0.20 14.18
N CYS A 71 2.42 -0.19 14.90
CA CYS A 71 3.67 -0.68 14.34
C CYS A 71 4.27 -1.79 15.19
N LEU A 72 5.19 -2.54 14.62
CA LEU A 72 6.09 -3.42 15.35
C LEU A 72 7.43 -2.68 15.52
N LEU A 73 7.85 -2.49 16.76
CA LEU A 73 9.19 -2.06 17.10
C LEU A 73 10.11 -3.28 17.14
N VAL A 74 11.20 -3.23 16.40
CA VAL A 74 12.29 -4.20 16.45
C VAL A 74 13.55 -3.47 16.93
N PHE A 75 14.27 -4.05 17.88
CA PHE A 75 15.43 -3.41 18.49
C PHE A 75 16.73 -4.00 17.94
N SER A 76 17.59 -3.12 17.42
CA SER A 76 18.86 -3.51 16.85
C SER A 76 19.82 -4.02 17.93
N GLU A 77 20.60 -5.05 17.59
CA GLU A 77 21.67 -5.52 18.47
C GLU A 77 22.72 -4.43 18.76
N GLN A 78 22.94 -3.53 17.83
CA GLN A 78 23.93 -2.45 17.96
C GLN A 78 23.23 -1.09 17.82
N ALA A 79 23.89 -0.02 18.29
CA ALA A 79 23.43 1.35 18.11
C ALA A 79 23.25 1.68 16.62
N LEU A 80 22.13 2.36 16.29
CA LEU A 80 21.79 2.73 14.90
C LEU A 80 22.50 3.98 14.39
N ASP A 81 23.18 4.73 15.26
CA ASP A 81 23.78 6.03 14.94
C ASP A 81 24.77 5.97 13.76
N TYR A 82 25.59 4.94 13.70
CA TYR A 82 26.53 4.77 12.59
C TYR A 82 25.79 4.56 11.26
N TRP A 83 24.76 3.74 11.27
CA TRP A 83 23.93 3.48 10.08
C TRP A 83 23.14 4.72 9.65
N MET A 84 22.60 5.46 10.61
CA MET A 84 21.76 6.64 10.34
C MET A 84 22.58 7.88 9.95
N TYR A 85 23.75 8.08 10.59
CA TYR A 85 24.47 9.36 10.53
C TYR A 85 25.92 9.23 10.06
N GLY A 86 26.41 8.00 9.84
CA GLY A 86 27.81 7.74 9.44
C GLY A 86 28.84 8.11 10.49
N LYS A 87 28.43 8.19 11.76
CA LYS A 87 29.31 8.53 12.88
C LYS A 87 29.43 7.35 13.82
N GLU A 88 30.67 7.06 14.24
CA GLU A 88 30.89 6.15 15.34
C GLU A 88 30.32 6.75 16.63
N THR A 89 29.71 5.91 17.44
CA THR A 89 29.22 6.29 18.76
C THR A 89 29.96 5.49 19.81
N ASP A 90 30.26 6.12 20.94
CA ASP A 90 30.83 5.43 22.10
C ASP A 90 29.77 4.59 22.85
N THR A 91 28.57 4.52 22.31
CA THR A 91 27.49 3.83 23.01
C THR A 91 27.62 2.31 22.80
N LYS A 92 27.71 1.59 23.92
CA LYS A 92 27.72 0.12 23.97
C LYS A 92 26.34 -0.46 24.18
N LEU A 93 25.28 0.35 23.96
CA LEU A 93 23.89 -0.09 24.15
C LEU A 93 23.54 -1.14 23.09
N LYS A 94 23.15 -2.30 23.55
CA LYS A 94 22.69 -3.42 22.72
C LYS A 94 21.25 -3.73 23.07
N PHE A 95 20.42 -3.98 22.05
CA PHE A 95 19.00 -4.29 22.24
C PHE A 95 18.26 -3.27 23.11
N ASP A 96 18.72 -2.02 23.06
CA ASP A 96 18.18 -0.92 23.85
C ASP A 96 16.95 -0.30 23.17
N LEU A 97 16.06 0.27 23.96
CA LEU A 97 14.86 0.95 23.45
C LEU A 97 15.17 2.06 22.43
N THR A 98 16.30 2.74 22.58
CA THR A 98 16.72 3.81 21.67
C THR A 98 17.18 3.31 20.30
N ASN A 99 17.45 2.01 20.17
CA ASN A 99 17.87 1.36 18.93
C ASN A 99 16.66 0.72 18.17
N ALA A 100 15.49 1.30 18.32
CA ALA A 100 14.26 0.82 17.70
C ALA A 100 14.18 1.16 16.21
N ILE A 101 13.63 0.23 15.43
CA ILE A 101 13.15 0.41 14.05
C ILE A 101 11.66 0.10 14.06
N ALA A 102 10.84 0.96 13.46
CA ALA A 102 9.40 0.74 13.36
C ALA A 102 9.04 0.11 12.01
N ILE A 103 8.37 -1.05 12.07
CA ILE A 103 7.71 -1.68 10.93
C ILE A 103 6.23 -1.33 11.04
N PRO A 104 5.67 -0.46 10.16
CA PRO A 104 4.29 -0.02 10.25
C PRO A 104 3.32 -1.16 9.92
N ASN A 105 2.03 -0.96 10.29
CA ASN A 105 0.88 -1.84 10.01
C ASN A 105 0.72 -3.07 10.93
N LEU A 106 1.23 -3.03 12.12
CA LEU A 106 0.79 -3.99 13.12
C LEU A 106 -0.57 -3.53 13.68
N THR A 107 -1.64 -4.24 13.36
CA THR A 107 -2.99 -3.98 13.87
C THR A 107 -3.47 -5.13 14.75
N SER A 108 -4.33 -4.83 15.70
CA SER A 108 -4.93 -5.83 16.61
C SER A 108 -6.20 -6.48 16.06
N GLY A 109 -6.58 -6.21 14.82
CA GLY A 109 -7.80 -6.74 14.20
C GLY A 109 -7.69 -6.85 12.69
N GLY A 110 -8.64 -7.58 12.09
CA GLY A 110 -8.81 -7.65 10.64
C GLY A 110 -9.56 -6.45 10.07
N ASN A 111 -9.57 -6.33 8.75
CA ASN A 111 -10.33 -5.33 8.01
C ASN A 111 -11.00 -5.94 6.76
N SER A 112 -11.83 -5.14 6.08
CA SER A 112 -12.55 -5.58 4.89
C SER A 112 -11.63 -6.01 3.74
N THR A 113 -10.47 -5.37 3.58
CA THR A 113 -9.50 -5.71 2.53
C THR A 113 -8.84 -7.06 2.80
N MET A 114 -8.50 -7.36 4.05
CA MET A 114 -7.99 -8.69 4.44
C MET A 114 -9.03 -9.77 4.20
N LYS A 115 -10.30 -9.49 4.53
CA LYS A 115 -11.41 -10.40 4.26
C LYS A 115 -11.58 -10.64 2.77
N LEU A 116 -11.63 -9.57 1.97
CA LEU A 116 -11.73 -9.64 0.51
C LEU A 116 -10.62 -10.49 -0.11
N ALA A 117 -9.37 -10.28 0.32
CA ALA A 117 -8.22 -11.04 -0.17
C ALA A 117 -8.37 -12.54 0.09
N CYS A 118 -8.88 -12.92 1.27
CA CYS A 118 -9.10 -14.32 1.63
C CYS A 118 -10.32 -14.93 0.91
N ASP A 119 -11.43 -14.18 0.82
CA ASP A 119 -12.66 -14.68 0.22
C ASP A 119 -12.52 -14.93 -1.29
N GLU A 120 -11.67 -14.14 -1.97
CA GLU A 120 -11.51 -14.17 -3.43
C GLU A 120 -10.15 -14.75 -3.89
N ASP A 121 -9.35 -15.28 -2.98
CA ASP A 121 -7.98 -15.77 -3.28
C ASP A 121 -7.17 -14.75 -4.08
N ALA A 122 -7.10 -13.52 -3.59
CA ALA A 122 -6.58 -12.37 -4.31
C ALA A 122 -5.54 -11.59 -3.53
N VAL A 123 -4.64 -10.90 -4.24
CA VAL A 123 -3.93 -9.75 -3.70
C VAL A 123 -4.86 -8.54 -3.80
N ALA A 124 -5.16 -7.89 -2.69
CA ALA A 124 -6.03 -6.73 -2.63
C ALA A 124 -5.29 -5.51 -2.04
N ILE A 125 -5.38 -4.38 -2.73
CA ILE A 125 -4.89 -3.08 -2.25
C ILE A 125 -6.10 -2.14 -2.23
N ALA A 126 -6.37 -1.53 -1.07
CA ALA A 126 -7.49 -0.61 -0.93
C ALA A 126 -7.05 0.73 -0.31
N ALA A 127 -7.63 1.82 -0.81
CA ALA A 127 -7.47 3.17 -0.31
C ALA A 127 -8.82 3.89 -0.34
N GLY A 128 -9.56 3.87 0.78
CA GLY A 128 -10.96 4.29 0.82
C GLY A 128 -11.82 3.41 -0.10
N ASP A 129 -12.56 4.03 -1.02
CA ASP A 129 -13.44 3.34 -1.96
C ASP A 129 -12.71 2.88 -3.26
N THR A 130 -11.40 3.08 -3.32
CA THR A 130 -10.57 2.63 -4.45
C THR A 130 -9.96 1.28 -4.14
N THR A 131 -10.08 0.32 -5.05
CA THR A 131 -9.47 -1.01 -4.91
C THR A 131 -8.68 -1.40 -6.15
N VAL A 132 -7.56 -2.10 -5.93
CA VAL A 132 -6.86 -2.87 -6.96
C VAL A 132 -6.82 -4.32 -6.50
N LYS A 133 -7.30 -5.23 -7.34
CA LYS A 133 -7.41 -6.65 -7.04
C LYS A 133 -6.71 -7.47 -8.12
N ILE A 134 -5.90 -8.43 -7.70
CA ILE A 134 -5.21 -9.37 -8.58
C ILE A 134 -5.55 -10.78 -8.13
N THR A 135 -6.25 -11.51 -8.99
CA THR A 135 -6.57 -12.94 -8.81
C THR A 135 -5.69 -13.79 -9.74
N PRO A 136 -5.73 -15.13 -9.67
CA PRO A 136 -5.00 -15.97 -10.60
C PRO A 136 -5.34 -15.74 -12.09
N SER A 137 -6.49 -15.14 -12.40
CA SER A 137 -6.96 -14.95 -13.77
C SER A 137 -7.30 -13.52 -14.16
N THR A 138 -7.35 -12.57 -13.22
CA THR A 138 -7.78 -11.21 -13.51
C THR A 138 -6.94 -10.16 -12.78
N VAL A 139 -6.84 -8.98 -13.39
CA VAL A 139 -6.41 -7.74 -12.72
C VAL A 139 -7.55 -6.73 -12.84
N GLN A 140 -8.01 -6.21 -11.71
CA GLN A 140 -9.13 -5.25 -11.65
C GLN A 140 -8.72 -4.01 -10.88
N ALA A 141 -9.08 -2.84 -11.40
CA ALA A 141 -9.02 -1.57 -10.68
C ALA A 141 -10.43 -0.97 -10.65
N GLU A 142 -10.89 -0.56 -9.46
CA GLU A 142 -12.24 -0.03 -9.27
C GLU A 142 -12.19 1.28 -8.48
N VAL A 143 -12.94 2.28 -8.95
CA VAL A 143 -13.09 3.59 -8.31
C VAL A 143 -14.52 4.07 -8.50
N GLY A 144 -15.32 4.16 -7.43
CA GLY A 144 -16.67 4.74 -7.46
C GLY A 144 -17.60 4.12 -8.51
N GLY A 145 -17.51 2.79 -8.73
CA GLY A 145 -18.32 2.07 -9.70
C GLY A 145 -17.78 2.07 -11.14
N THR A 146 -16.68 2.79 -11.43
CA THR A 146 -15.92 2.62 -12.67
C THR A 146 -14.92 1.49 -12.49
N VAL A 147 -14.93 0.52 -13.41
CA VAL A 147 -14.09 -0.67 -13.37
C VAL A 147 -13.21 -0.74 -14.61
N LEU A 148 -11.93 -0.99 -14.42
CA LEU A 148 -11.00 -1.48 -15.44
C LEU A 148 -10.62 -2.92 -15.09
N MET A 149 -10.92 -3.86 -15.96
CA MET A 149 -10.60 -5.27 -15.76
C MET A 149 -9.81 -5.84 -16.94
N VAL A 150 -8.77 -6.57 -16.64
CA VAL A 150 -8.01 -7.38 -17.59
C VAL A 150 -8.24 -8.84 -17.25
N SER A 151 -8.65 -9.64 -18.24
CA SER A 151 -8.92 -11.07 -18.11
C SER A 151 -8.40 -11.83 -19.34
N PRO A 152 -8.46 -13.17 -19.38
CA PRO A 152 -8.15 -13.96 -20.59
C PRO A 152 -8.99 -13.56 -21.82
N ASP A 153 -10.20 -13.05 -21.61
CA ASP A 153 -11.11 -12.62 -22.68
C ASP A 153 -10.80 -11.21 -23.22
N GLY A 154 -9.90 -10.47 -22.55
CA GLY A 154 -9.49 -9.13 -22.95
C GLY A 154 -9.59 -8.09 -21.86
N VAL A 155 -9.75 -6.82 -22.27
CA VAL A 155 -9.88 -5.66 -21.38
C VAL A 155 -11.31 -5.15 -21.42
N THR A 156 -11.93 -5.04 -20.25
CA THR A 156 -13.27 -4.46 -20.09
C THR A 156 -13.17 -3.16 -19.30
N ILE A 157 -13.90 -2.14 -19.73
CA ILE A 157 -14.07 -0.88 -19.01
C ILE A 157 -15.56 -0.67 -18.77
N GLU A 158 -15.98 -0.71 -17.51
CA GLU A 158 -17.31 -0.32 -17.09
C GLU A 158 -17.28 1.14 -16.66
N GLY A 159 -17.81 2.02 -17.50
CA GLY A 159 -17.77 3.46 -17.30
C GLY A 159 -17.43 4.22 -18.57
N LYS A 160 -17.08 5.50 -18.43
CA LYS A 160 -16.72 6.36 -19.55
C LYS A 160 -15.24 6.27 -19.85
N LEU A 161 -14.87 5.91 -21.08
CA LEU A 161 -13.50 6.02 -21.58
C LEU A 161 -13.31 7.35 -22.33
N THR A 162 -12.31 8.14 -21.93
CA THR A 162 -11.84 9.32 -22.65
C THR A 162 -10.41 9.11 -23.12
N VAL A 163 -10.20 9.11 -24.44
CA VAL A 163 -8.87 8.99 -25.04
C VAL A 163 -8.41 10.36 -25.51
N LYS A 164 -7.27 10.85 -24.98
CA LYS A 164 -6.69 12.16 -25.36
C LYS A 164 -5.74 12.09 -26.56
N GLY A 165 -5.47 10.90 -27.10
CA GLY A 165 -4.64 10.64 -28.26
C GLY A 165 -5.41 9.91 -29.35
N GLY A 166 -4.71 9.40 -30.34
CA GLY A 166 -5.30 8.55 -31.38
C GLY A 166 -5.62 7.15 -30.87
N ILE A 167 -6.56 6.48 -31.53
CA ILE A 167 -6.85 5.06 -31.36
C ILE A 167 -6.48 4.35 -32.67
N VAL A 168 -5.68 3.30 -32.57
CA VAL A 168 -5.37 2.42 -33.70
C VAL A 168 -5.94 1.05 -33.39
N ALA A 169 -6.97 0.65 -34.11
CA ALA A 169 -7.53 -0.69 -34.04
C ALA A 169 -7.00 -1.52 -35.22
N ARG A 170 -6.60 -2.77 -34.96
CA ARG A 170 -6.17 -3.69 -36.01
C ARG A 170 -7.34 -4.11 -36.88
N ASP A 171 -8.50 -4.38 -36.23
CA ASP A 171 -9.70 -4.84 -36.88
C ASP A 171 -10.70 -3.68 -36.98
N ASP A 172 -11.87 -3.85 -36.41
CA ASP A 172 -12.98 -2.90 -36.48
C ASP A 172 -13.29 -2.32 -35.10
N VAL A 173 -13.76 -1.09 -35.06
CA VAL A 173 -14.36 -0.47 -33.88
C VAL A 173 -15.87 -0.52 -34.03
N LYS A 174 -16.56 -1.17 -33.09
CA LYS A 174 -18.01 -1.35 -33.10
C LYS A 174 -18.67 -0.51 -32.02
N ALA A 175 -19.76 0.16 -32.37
CA ALA A 175 -20.62 0.92 -31.47
C ALA A 175 -22.01 0.27 -31.37
N SER A 176 -22.84 0.76 -30.43
CA SER A 176 -24.23 0.33 -30.27
C SER A 176 -24.39 -1.20 -30.21
N ASN A 177 -23.66 -1.84 -29.27
CA ASN A 177 -23.62 -3.31 -29.09
C ASN A 177 -23.26 -4.06 -30.37
N GLY A 178 -22.34 -3.50 -31.18
CA GLY A 178 -21.86 -4.12 -32.39
C GLY A 178 -22.70 -3.88 -33.63
N SER A 179 -23.79 -3.12 -33.55
CA SER A 179 -24.68 -2.84 -34.67
C SER A 179 -24.11 -1.83 -35.67
N ILE A 180 -23.16 -1.00 -35.24
CA ILE A 180 -22.50 0.00 -36.09
C ILE A 180 -20.99 -0.32 -36.15
N SER A 181 -20.49 -0.61 -37.34
CA SER A 181 -19.07 -0.85 -37.64
C SER A 181 -18.43 0.41 -38.16
N LEU A 182 -17.30 0.84 -37.59
CA LEU A 182 -16.59 2.00 -38.11
C LEU A 182 -16.06 1.75 -39.53
N ALA A 183 -15.58 0.53 -39.81
CA ALA A 183 -15.02 0.15 -41.09
C ALA A 183 -16.09 -0.15 -42.17
N ASN A 184 -17.34 -0.48 -41.79
CA ASN A 184 -18.31 -1.04 -42.73
C ASN A 184 -19.68 -0.34 -42.74
N HIS A 185 -19.91 0.70 -41.91
CA HIS A 185 -21.21 1.37 -41.88
C HIS A 185 -21.43 2.18 -43.18
N THR A 186 -22.68 2.36 -43.53
CA THR A 186 -23.15 3.14 -44.67
C THR A 186 -24.26 4.07 -44.25
N HIS A 187 -24.48 5.12 -44.98
CA HIS A 187 -25.58 6.06 -44.75
C HIS A 187 -26.57 6.04 -45.92
N LYS A 188 -27.84 6.35 -45.62
CA LYS A 188 -28.82 6.64 -46.70
C LYS A 188 -28.50 7.99 -47.31
N GLY A 189 -28.31 8.01 -48.63
CA GLY A 189 -28.19 9.24 -49.41
C GLY A 189 -29.55 9.95 -49.55
N ASP A 190 -29.49 11.23 -49.87
CA ASP A 190 -30.67 12.09 -50.03
C ASP A 190 -31.60 11.64 -51.17
N SER A 191 -31.09 10.97 -52.19
CA SER A 191 -31.84 10.44 -53.33
C SER A 191 -32.19 8.96 -53.22
N GLY A 192 -32.20 8.40 -51.99
CA GLY A 192 -32.56 7.01 -51.73
C GLY A 192 -31.47 5.96 -51.98
N GLY A 193 -30.30 6.37 -52.43
CA GLY A 193 -29.09 5.51 -52.55
C GLY A 193 -28.43 5.30 -51.18
N MET A 194 -27.45 4.36 -51.16
CA MET A 194 -26.57 4.15 -49.99
C MET A 194 -25.18 4.71 -50.29
N THR A 195 -24.51 5.31 -49.32
CA THR A 195 -23.10 5.71 -49.44
C THR A 195 -22.21 4.48 -49.53
N GLY A 196 -21.02 4.67 -50.04
CA GLY A 196 -19.94 3.67 -49.86
C GLY A 196 -19.52 3.54 -48.41
N LYS A 197 -18.66 2.56 -48.12
CA LYS A 197 -18.00 2.42 -46.84
C LYS A 197 -17.02 3.59 -46.60
N PRO A 198 -16.70 3.90 -45.30
CA PRO A 198 -15.62 4.83 -45.02
C PRO A 198 -14.31 4.43 -45.71
N GLN A 199 -13.53 5.38 -46.19
CA GLN A 199 -12.20 5.17 -46.81
C GLN A 199 -11.10 5.58 -45.84
#